data_a7e2e84069149eba4220847b9075d843
#
_entry.id   a7e2e84069149eba4220847b9075d843
#
_cell.length_a   1.000
_cell.length_b   1.000
_cell.length_c   1.000
_cell.angle_alpha   90.00
_cell.angle_beta   90.00
_cell.angle_gamma   90.00
#
_symmetry.space_group_name_H-M   'P 1'
#
loop_
_entity.id
_entity.type
_entity.pdbx_description
1 polymer ?
#
loop_
_entity_poly.entity_id
_entity_poly.type
_entity_poly.pdbx_seq_one_letter_code
_entity_poly.pdbx_strand_id
1 'polypeptide(L)'
;MPNSNDPLLQPFQLKHLTLKNRVMSTSHEPAYSDNGLPKERYQLYHEEKAKGGIGLTMFGGGTLVAPDTPAAYGNLYAGDDQIVPHFRELARRVHAHGAATMCQITHLGRRTSNY
;
A
#
# COMPACT_ATOMS: atom_id res chain seq x y z
N MET A 1 -1.83 14.22 -19.96
CA MET A 1 -3.28 14.36 -20.21
C MET A 1 -3.55 15.79 -20.60
N PRO A 2 -4.12 16.02 -21.77
CA PRO A 2 -4.61 17.35 -22.09
C PRO A 2 -5.69 17.74 -21.09
N ASN A 3 -5.82 19.04 -20.85
CA ASN A 3 -6.70 19.66 -19.86
C ASN A 3 -8.07 18.98 -19.76
N SER A 4 -8.22 18.07 -18.83
CA SER A 4 -9.51 17.50 -18.50
C SER A 4 -10.18 18.37 -17.43
N ASN A 5 -11.42 18.75 -17.66
CA ASN A 5 -12.24 19.43 -16.64
C ASN A 5 -12.93 18.43 -15.70
N ASP A 6 -12.63 17.14 -15.83
CA ASP A 6 -13.19 16.11 -14.98
C ASP A 6 -12.71 16.32 -13.52
N PRO A 7 -13.64 16.48 -12.57
CA PRO A 7 -13.29 16.70 -11.16
C PRO A 7 -12.41 15.58 -10.56
N LEU A 8 -12.55 14.34 -11.02
CA LEU A 8 -11.75 13.22 -10.55
C LEU A 8 -10.27 13.35 -10.92
N LEU A 9 -9.98 14.04 -12.03
CA LEU A 9 -8.62 14.20 -12.55
C LEU A 9 -7.94 15.47 -12.04
N GLN A 10 -8.62 16.29 -11.21
CA GLN A 10 -8.05 17.47 -10.62
C GLN A 10 -7.19 17.11 -9.39
N PRO A 11 -6.12 17.88 -9.13
CA PRO A 11 -5.32 17.68 -7.91
C PRO A 11 -6.16 17.80 -6.65
N PHE A 12 -5.73 17.10 -5.61
CA PHE A 12 -6.35 17.16 -4.29
C PHE A 12 -5.28 17.37 -3.22
N GLN A 13 -5.49 18.37 -2.37
CA GLN A 13 -4.59 18.63 -1.25
C GLN A 13 -5.01 17.83 -0.03
N LEU A 14 -4.20 16.84 0.35
CA LEU A 14 -4.38 16.03 1.56
C LEU A 14 -3.34 16.46 2.59
N LYS A 15 -3.71 17.40 3.46
CA LYS A 15 -2.79 18.04 4.42
C LYS A 15 -1.53 18.58 3.71
N HIS A 16 -0.36 18.03 4.00
CA HIS A 16 0.91 18.42 3.40
C HIS A 16 1.20 17.74 2.05
N LEU A 17 0.34 16.81 1.63
CA LEU A 17 0.53 16.01 0.42
C LEU A 17 -0.43 16.44 -0.68
N THR A 18 0.09 16.72 -1.87
CA THR A 18 -0.72 17.00 -3.05
C THR A 18 -0.82 15.73 -3.90
N LEU A 19 -2.03 15.19 -4.03
CA LEU A 19 -2.33 14.09 -4.93
C LEU A 19 -2.57 14.64 -6.33
N LYS A 20 -2.05 13.96 -7.35
CA LYS A 20 -2.20 14.41 -8.75
C LYS A 20 -3.65 14.28 -9.27
N ASN A 21 -4.45 13.43 -8.66
CA ASN A 21 -5.87 13.29 -8.94
C ASN A 21 -6.60 12.73 -7.70
N ARG A 22 -7.91 12.54 -7.80
CA ARG A 22 -8.78 12.13 -6.70
C ARG A 22 -9.16 10.65 -6.75
N VAL A 23 -8.36 9.85 -7.46
CA VAL A 23 -8.56 8.41 -7.55
C VAL A 23 -7.57 7.71 -6.60
N MET A 24 -8.10 6.90 -5.70
CA MET A 24 -7.26 6.05 -4.83
C MET A 24 -7.77 4.62 -4.81
N SER A 25 -6.87 3.67 -4.69
CA SER A 25 -7.23 2.31 -4.34
C SER A 25 -7.15 2.14 -2.82
N THR A 26 -8.23 1.60 -2.25
CA THR A 26 -8.25 1.23 -0.83
C THR A 26 -7.34 0.04 -0.57
N SER A 27 -7.05 -0.19 0.71
CA SER A 27 -6.21 -1.30 1.11
C SER A 27 -6.84 -2.63 0.70
N HIS A 28 -6.08 -3.42 -0.05
CA HIS A 28 -6.47 -4.72 -0.53
C HIS A 28 -5.29 -5.66 -0.34
N GLU A 29 -5.54 -6.82 0.27
CA GLU A 29 -4.48 -7.82 0.47
C GLU A 29 -4.48 -8.81 -0.70
N PRO A 30 -3.51 -8.71 -1.62
CA PRO A 30 -3.43 -9.61 -2.77
C PRO A 30 -2.85 -10.97 -2.41
N ALA A 31 -2.38 -11.16 -1.16
CA ALA A 31 -1.70 -12.37 -0.69
C ALA A 31 -0.42 -12.69 -1.50
N TYR A 32 0.29 -11.66 -1.93
CA TYR A 32 1.55 -11.77 -2.68
C TYR A 32 2.79 -11.58 -1.82
N SER A 33 2.62 -11.55 -0.48
CA SER A 33 3.75 -11.47 0.42
C SER A 33 4.57 -12.77 0.41
N ASP A 34 5.85 -12.63 0.65
CA ASP A 34 6.77 -13.74 0.85
C ASP A 34 7.30 -13.67 2.28
N ASN A 35 6.83 -14.58 3.14
CA ASN A 35 7.10 -14.57 4.58
C ASN A 35 6.82 -13.21 5.24
N GLY A 36 5.69 -12.60 4.88
CA GLY A 36 5.28 -11.30 5.40
C GLY A 36 6.01 -10.10 4.80
N LEU A 37 6.84 -10.30 3.78
CA LEU A 37 7.62 -9.23 3.14
C LEU A 37 7.03 -8.88 1.77
N PRO A 38 6.87 -7.60 1.43
CA PRO A 38 6.40 -7.16 0.13
C PRO A 38 7.57 -7.13 -0.88
N LYS A 39 7.94 -8.31 -1.37
CA LYS A 39 8.99 -8.47 -2.36
C LYS A 39 8.49 -8.07 -3.74
N GLU A 40 9.24 -8.45 -4.80
CA GLU A 40 9.04 -7.91 -6.14
C GLU A 40 7.60 -8.04 -6.66
N ARG A 41 6.98 -9.22 -6.51
CA ARG A 41 5.60 -9.42 -6.98
C ARG A 41 4.60 -8.47 -6.34
N TYR A 42 4.74 -8.24 -5.04
CA TYR A 42 3.90 -7.30 -4.29
C TYR A 42 4.14 -5.86 -4.75
N GLN A 43 5.40 -5.49 -4.93
CA GLN A 43 5.80 -4.17 -5.39
C GLN A 43 5.27 -3.87 -6.80
N LEU A 44 5.42 -4.84 -7.72
CA LEU A 44 4.93 -4.71 -9.11
C LEU A 44 3.41 -4.53 -9.16
N TYR A 45 2.67 -5.19 -8.29
CA TYR A 45 1.22 -5.05 -8.21
C TYR A 45 0.81 -3.59 -7.96
N HIS A 46 1.47 -2.91 -7.03
CA HIS A 46 1.19 -1.51 -6.73
C HIS A 46 1.79 -0.56 -7.77
N GLU A 47 2.95 -0.91 -8.32
CA GLU A 47 3.56 -0.14 -9.40
C GLU A 47 2.66 -0.08 -10.65
N GLU A 48 2.01 -1.18 -11.02
CA GLU A 48 1.10 -1.21 -12.16
C GLU A 48 -0.10 -0.27 -11.95
N LYS A 49 -0.62 -0.17 -10.73
CA LYS A 49 -1.65 0.83 -10.41
C LYS A 49 -1.12 2.25 -10.60
N ALA A 50 0.09 2.52 -10.18
CA ALA A 50 0.73 3.83 -10.32
C ALA A 50 0.95 4.17 -11.80
N LYS A 51 1.42 3.22 -12.61
CA LYS A 51 1.55 3.38 -14.07
C LYS A 51 0.22 3.70 -14.72
N GLY A 52 -0.86 3.11 -14.23
CA GLY A 52 -2.22 3.37 -14.72
C GLY A 52 -2.74 4.76 -14.39
N GLY A 53 -2.04 5.55 -13.58
CA GLY A 53 -2.36 6.94 -13.31
C GLY A 53 -3.06 7.23 -12.00
N ILE A 54 -3.19 6.26 -11.10
CA ILE A 54 -3.83 6.46 -9.79
C ILE A 54 -3.09 7.53 -8.97
N GLY A 55 -3.82 8.33 -8.21
CA GLY A 55 -3.23 9.37 -7.36
C GLY A 55 -2.63 8.83 -6.07
N LEU A 56 -3.25 7.80 -5.49
CA LEU A 56 -2.77 7.15 -4.28
C LEU A 56 -3.08 5.67 -4.32
N THR A 57 -2.12 4.83 -3.97
CA THR A 57 -2.36 3.41 -3.72
C THR A 57 -2.15 3.10 -2.24
N MET A 58 -3.18 2.56 -1.59
CA MET A 58 -3.08 2.06 -0.23
C MET A 58 -2.73 0.57 -0.29
N PHE A 59 -1.70 0.18 0.42
CA PHE A 59 -1.25 -1.20 0.48
C PHE A 59 -1.33 -1.76 1.90
N GLY A 60 -1.02 -3.03 2.04
CA GLY A 60 -0.94 -3.71 3.32
C GLY A 60 -2.14 -4.58 3.65
N GLY A 61 -3.35 -4.20 3.26
CA GLY A 61 -4.57 -5.01 3.51
C GLY A 61 -4.68 -5.54 4.94
N GLY A 62 -4.09 -4.84 5.91
CA GLY A 62 -3.91 -5.31 7.26
C GLY A 62 -2.47 -5.77 7.52
N THR A 63 -1.49 -4.86 7.40
CA THR A 63 -0.10 -5.14 7.78
C THR A 63 0.01 -5.33 9.29
N LEU A 64 0.45 -6.50 9.72
CA LEU A 64 0.52 -6.87 11.13
C LEU A 64 1.70 -6.18 11.82
N VAL A 65 1.48 -5.69 13.04
CA VAL A 65 2.47 -4.87 13.77
C VAL A 65 3.10 -5.58 14.98
N ALA A 66 2.66 -6.80 15.30
CA ALA A 66 3.14 -7.50 16.48
C ALA A 66 3.13 -9.02 16.28
N PRO A 67 4.01 -9.77 16.96
CA PRO A 67 4.11 -11.21 16.78
C PRO A 67 2.92 -11.99 17.38
N ASP A 68 2.13 -11.37 18.24
CA ASP A 68 0.95 -11.97 18.87
C ASP A 68 -0.32 -11.84 18.01
N THR A 69 -0.17 -11.39 16.77
CA THR A 69 -1.26 -11.35 15.77
C THR A 69 -0.79 -12.09 14.51
N PRO A 70 -0.96 -13.42 14.43
CA PRO A 70 -0.49 -14.20 13.30
C PRO A 70 -1.24 -13.87 12.02
N ALA A 71 -0.57 -14.02 10.89
CA ALA A 71 -1.12 -13.77 9.58
C ALA A 71 -2.29 -14.72 9.26
N ALA A 72 -3.41 -14.14 8.80
CA ALA A 72 -4.59 -14.88 8.42
C ALA A 72 -4.74 -15.07 6.91
N TYR A 73 -4.18 -14.13 6.11
CA TYR A 73 -4.43 -14.05 4.66
C TYR A 73 -3.15 -13.72 3.88
N GLY A 74 -2.00 -14.20 4.31
CA GLY A 74 -0.74 -13.80 3.68
C GLY A 74 -0.41 -12.34 3.89
N ASN A 75 -0.78 -11.80 5.05
CA ASN A 75 -0.56 -10.41 5.42
C ASN A 75 0.93 -10.05 5.44
N LEU A 76 1.23 -8.77 5.25
CA LEU A 76 2.55 -8.23 5.54
C LEU A 76 2.80 -8.22 7.05
N TYR A 77 4.06 -8.31 7.43
CA TYR A 77 4.49 -8.23 8.82
C TYR A 77 5.49 -7.08 9.02
N ALA A 78 5.10 -6.10 9.80
CA ALA A 78 5.88 -4.90 10.10
C ALA A 78 6.25 -4.81 11.60
N GLY A 79 6.36 -5.95 12.27
CA GLY A 79 6.72 -6.01 13.69
C GLY A 79 8.23 -5.86 13.94
N ASP A 80 9.04 -5.86 12.89
CA ASP A 80 10.49 -5.62 12.98
C ASP A 80 11.00 -4.86 11.75
N ASP A 81 12.28 -4.51 11.74
CA ASP A 81 12.87 -3.66 10.71
C ASP A 81 13.17 -4.38 9.38
N GLN A 82 12.97 -5.68 9.29
CA GLN A 82 13.22 -6.42 8.04
C GLN A 82 12.35 -5.92 6.89
N ILE A 83 11.17 -5.38 7.18
CA ILE A 83 10.25 -4.86 6.17
C ILE A 83 10.71 -3.52 5.58
N VAL A 84 11.54 -2.75 6.28
CA VAL A 84 11.91 -1.38 5.89
C VAL A 84 12.52 -1.28 4.49
N PRO A 85 13.51 -2.11 4.10
CA PRO A 85 14.05 -2.05 2.74
C PRO A 85 13.00 -2.32 1.66
N HIS A 86 12.06 -3.23 1.94
CA HIS A 86 10.99 -3.60 1.02
C HIS A 86 9.96 -2.48 0.87
N PHE A 87 9.60 -1.80 1.97
CA PHE A 87 8.73 -0.63 1.92
C PHE A 87 9.38 0.53 1.18
N ARG A 88 10.68 0.73 1.36
CA ARG A 88 11.43 1.76 0.64
C ARG A 88 11.38 1.52 -0.87
N GLU A 89 11.62 0.30 -1.30
CA GLU A 89 11.59 -0.06 -2.72
C GLU A 89 10.19 0.05 -3.30
N LEU A 90 9.16 -0.39 -2.59
CA LEU A 90 7.77 -0.24 -3.00
C LEU A 90 7.43 1.24 -3.19
N ALA A 91 7.75 2.07 -2.21
CA ALA A 91 7.51 3.50 -2.28
C ALA A 91 8.25 4.14 -3.46
N ARG A 92 9.52 3.79 -3.66
CA ARG A 92 10.32 4.28 -4.79
C ARG A 92 9.67 3.97 -6.13
N ARG A 93 9.23 2.74 -6.32
CA ARG A 93 8.57 2.29 -7.56
C ARG A 93 7.27 3.07 -7.82
N VAL A 94 6.45 3.22 -6.80
CA VAL A 94 5.15 3.92 -6.92
C VAL A 94 5.36 5.42 -7.13
N HIS A 95 6.25 6.04 -6.35
CA HIS A 95 6.54 7.47 -6.45
C HIS A 95 7.15 7.86 -7.81
N ALA A 96 7.88 6.95 -8.45
CA ALA A 96 8.45 7.19 -9.79
C ALA A 96 7.37 7.49 -10.84
N HIS A 97 6.13 7.05 -10.61
CA HIS A 97 4.99 7.32 -11.49
C HIS A 97 4.08 8.45 -10.96
N GLY A 98 4.53 9.18 -9.94
CA GLY A 98 3.80 10.33 -9.39
C GLY A 98 2.61 9.97 -8.49
N ALA A 99 2.44 8.71 -8.12
CA ALA A 99 1.43 8.29 -7.16
C ALA A 99 1.96 8.34 -5.72
N ALA A 100 1.07 8.62 -4.77
CA ALA A 100 1.37 8.53 -3.35
C ALA A 100 1.11 7.12 -2.81
N THR A 101 1.70 6.80 -1.66
CA THR A 101 1.49 5.53 -0.97
C THR A 101 0.94 5.73 0.42
N MET A 102 0.12 4.78 0.87
CA MET A 102 -0.37 4.70 2.25
C MET A 102 -0.38 3.23 2.66
N CYS A 103 0.01 2.93 3.89
CA CYS A 103 -0.01 1.56 4.42
C CYS A 103 -1.08 1.43 5.49
N GLN A 104 -1.91 0.41 5.36
CA GLN A 104 -2.84 0.04 6.42
C GLN A 104 -2.14 -0.91 7.41
N ILE A 105 -2.08 -0.52 8.66
CA ILE A 105 -1.55 -1.35 9.74
C ILE A 105 -2.69 -1.91 10.59
N THR A 106 -2.48 -3.09 11.17
CA THR A 106 -3.53 -3.76 11.94
C THR A 106 -2.97 -4.62 13.07
N HIS A 107 -3.80 -4.88 14.04
CA HIS A 107 -3.66 -5.94 15.03
C HIS A 107 -5.02 -6.64 15.14
N LEU A 108 -5.06 -7.96 14.95
CA LEU A 108 -6.34 -8.69 14.90
C LEU A 108 -7.00 -8.83 16.28
N GLY A 109 -6.25 -8.61 17.36
CA GLY A 109 -6.78 -8.64 18.72
C GLY A 109 -7.49 -9.96 19.03
N ARG A 110 -8.71 -9.89 19.55
CA ARG A 110 -9.51 -11.07 19.90
C ARG A 110 -9.95 -11.92 18.70
N ARG A 111 -9.77 -11.41 17.48
CA ARG A 111 -10.09 -12.15 16.23
C ARG A 111 -8.90 -12.94 15.71
N THR A 112 -7.77 -12.89 16.39
CA THR A 112 -6.62 -13.71 16.08
C THR A 112 -6.94 -15.18 16.34
N SER A 113 -6.52 -16.06 15.44
CA SER A 113 -6.61 -17.50 15.66
C SER A 113 -5.75 -17.89 16.86
N ASN A 114 -6.31 -18.67 17.77
CA ASN A 114 -5.64 -19.15 19.00
C ASN A 114 -5.05 -20.56 18.83
N TYR A 115 -4.69 -20.99 17.62
CA TYR A 115 -4.14 -22.32 17.38
C TYR A 115 -2.63 -22.32 17.29
#